data_f1650639a38f4392045426520429ddd7
#
_entry.id   f1650639a38f4392045426520429ddd7
#
_cell.length_a   1.000
_cell.length_b   1.000
_cell.length_c   1.000
_cell.angle_alpha   90.00
_cell.angle_beta   90.00
_cell.angle_gamma   90.00
#
_symmetry.space_group_name_H-M   'P 1'
#
loop_
_entity.id
_entity.type
_entity.pdbx_description
1 polymer ?
#
loop_
_entity_poly.entity_id
_entity_poly.type
_entity_poly.pdbx_seq_one_letter_code
_entity_poly.pdbx_strand_id
1 'polypeptide(L)'
;MVAENTDNHSTAFTVAVDHADTTTGISAADRSYTIMKCVDDQSKPDDFRRPGHVFPLISRKGGVLVRNGHTEATTDLMRLAGLKECGVCCEVMKEDGTMMRTPQLWEMAKEHNLTFITIRDLQDYIRIHEKHVKAVSYTHLRAHET
;
A
#
# COMPACT_ATOMS: atom_id res chain seq x y z
N MET A 1 -10.65 -17.94 -5.47
CA MET A 1 -9.37 -17.34 -5.89
C MET A 1 -9.05 -17.90 -7.26
N VAL A 2 -8.61 -17.07 -8.21
CA VAL A 2 -8.18 -17.55 -9.53
C VAL A 2 -6.91 -18.39 -9.38
N ALA A 3 -6.75 -19.41 -10.22
CA ALA A 3 -5.56 -20.29 -10.19
C ALA A 3 -4.30 -19.56 -10.70
N GLU A 4 -4.49 -18.59 -11.58
CA GLU A 4 -3.42 -17.80 -12.20
C GLU A 4 -3.77 -16.31 -12.13
N ASN A 5 -2.80 -15.50 -11.72
CA ASN A 5 -2.96 -14.05 -11.71
C ASN A 5 -2.55 -13.48 -13.07
N THR A 6 -3.53 -13.05 -13.85
CA THR A 6 -3.34 -12.43 -15.18
C THR A 6 -3.40 -10.91 -15.15
N ASP A 7 -3.36 -10.28 -13.97
CA ASP A 7 -3.30 -8.83 -13.84
C ASP A 7 -2.04 -8.25 -14.48
N ASN A 8 -2.18 -7.19 -15.27
CA ASN A 8 -1.09 -6.56 -16.02
C ASN A 8 0.08 -6.10 -15.14
N HIS A 9 -0.19 -5.79 -13.86
CA HIS A 9 0.79 -5.33 -12.89
C HIS A 9 1.12 -6.37 -11.83
N SER A 10 0.61 -7.60 -12.00
CA SER A 10 0.75 -8.69 -11.03
C SER A 10 0.34 -8.27 -9.60
N THR A 11 -0.71 -7.46 -9.49
CA THR A 11 -1.26 -7.03 -8.21
C THR A 11 -1.86 -8.22 -7.47
N ALA A 12 -1.45 -8.44 -6.24
CA ALA A 12 -1.85 -9.61 -5.48
C ALA A 12 -3.23 -9.41 -4.84
N PHE A 13 -4.27 -9.52 -5.66
CA PHE A 13 -5.66 -9.52 -5.19
C PHE A 13 -5.96 -10.75 -4.37
N THR A 14 -6.59 -10.55 -3.22
CA THR A 14 -7.11 -11.64 -2.39
C THR A 14 -8.61 -11.84 -2.62
N VAL A 15 -9.23 -12.74 -1.86
CA VAL A 15 -10.67 -12.85 -1.83
C VAL A 15 -11.26 -11.63 -1.12
N ALA A 16 -12.34 -11.07 -1.65
CA ALA A 16 -13.07 -9.99 -1.00
C ALA A 16 -13.72 -10.47 0.29
N VAL A 17 -13.77 -9.59 1.29
CA VAL A 17 -14.29 -9.90 2.62
C VAL A 17 -15.27 -8.84 3.12
N ASP A 18 -16.16 -9.23 4.03
CA ASP A 18 -16.94 -8.36 4.90
C ASP A 18 -16.85 -8.89 6.32
N HIS A 19 -16.80 -8.00 7.33
CA HIS A 19 -16.91 -8.46 8.71
C HIS A 19 -18.31 -8.97 8.99
N ALA A 20 -18.42 -10.01 9.83
CA ALA A 20 -19.69 -10.69 10.12
C ALA A 20 -20.75 -9.78 10.75
N ASP A 21 -20.34 -8.74 11.48
CA ASP A 21 -21.24 -7.78 12.13
C ASP A 21 -21.74 -6.66 11.19
N THR A 22 -21.32 -6.65 9.93
CA THR A 22 -21.85 -5.69 8.95
C THR A 22 -23.24 -6.11 8.46
N THR A 23 -23.99 -5.15 7.95
CA THR A 23 -25.31 -5.38 7.36
C THR A 23 -25.18 -5.98 5.96
N THR A 24 -25.18 -5.12 4.92
CA THR A 24 -24.96 -5.54 3.54
C THR A 24 -23.47 -5.61 3.16
N GLY A 25 -22.59 -4.99 3.94
CA GLY A 25 -21.17 -4.91 3.69
C GLY A 25 -20.75 -3.80 2.72
N ILE A 26 -21.67 -3.23 1.93
CA ILE A 26 -21.34 -2.30 0.84
C ILE A 26 -21.36 -0.82 1.23
N SER A 27 -22.09 -0.46 2.31
CA SER A 27 -22.14 0.94 2.75
C SER A 27 -20.75 1.45 3.13
N ALA A 28 -20.54 2.77 3.08
CA ALA A 28 -19.27 3.35 3.53
C ALA A 28 -18.97 2.99 5.00
N ALA A 29 -20.00 2.95 5.85
CA ALA A 29 -19.88 2.56 7.25
C ALA A 29 -19.47 1.07 7.38
N ASP A 30 -20.12 0.16 6.67
CA ASP A 30 -19.80 -1.27 6.70
C ASP A 30 -18.39 -1.55 6.20
N ARG A 31 -17.99 -0.90 5.08
CA ARG A 31 -16.62 -1.04 4.54
C ARG A 31 -15.58 -0.49 5.51
N SER A 32 -15.83 0.68 6.10
CA SER A 32 -14.95 1.24 7.13
C SER A 32 -14.80 0.30 8.32
N TYR A 33 -15.91 -0.26 8.81
CA TYR A 33 -15.89 -1.21 9.91
C TYR A 33 -15.09 -2.48 9.55
N THR A 34 -15.32 -3.06 8.37
CA THR A 34 -14.56 -4.22 7.88
C THR A 34 -13.06 -3.92 7.82
N ILE A 35 -12.68 -2.76 7.28
CA ILE A 35 -11.28 -2.34 7.16
C ILE A 35 -10.63 -2.19 8.55
N MET A 36 -11.32 -1.54 9.49
CA MET A 36 -10.82 -1.40 10.86
C MET A 36 -10.64 -2.77 11.53
N LYS A 37 -11.54 -3.71 11.27
CA LYS A 37 -11.42 -5.08 11.78
C LYS A 37 -10.28 -5.87 11.13
N CYS A 38 -9.90 -5.58 9.91
CA CYS A 38 -8.71 -6.19 9.28
C CYS A 38 -7.40 -5.84 10.00
N VAL A 39 -7.32 -4.72 10.72
CA VAL A 39 -6.13 -4.31 11.49
C VAL A 39 -6.25 -4.52 13.00
N ASP A 40 -7.38 -4.99 13.48
CA ASP A 40 -7.63 -5.30 14.88
C ASP A 40 -6.95 -6.63 15.26
N ASP A 41 -6.06 -6.60 16.26
CA ASP A 41 -5.33 -7.80 16.73
C ASP A 41 -6.25 -8.85 17.36
N GLN A 42 -7.47 -8.48 17.72
CA GLN A 42 -8.44 -9.41 18.30
C GLN A 42 -9.27 -10.13 17.23
N SER A 43 -9.25 -9.67 15.98
CA SER A 43 -10.01 -10.26 14.88
C SER A 43 -9.44 -11.63 14.48
N LYS A 44 -10.31 -12.53 14.14
CA LYS A 44 -10.01 -13.89 13.69
C LYS A 44 -10.49 -14.08 12.25
N PRO A 45 -9.92 -15.03 11.49
CA PRO A 45 -10.38 -15.32 10.14
C PRO A 45 -11.89 -15.62 10.03
N ASP A 46 -12.49 -16.21 11.06
CA ASP A 46 -13.91 -16.58 11.09
C ASP A 46 -14.84 -15.37 11.35
N ASP A 47 -14.28 -14.23 11.75
CA ASP A 47 -15.06 -12.99 11.89
C ASP A 47 -15.37 -12.36 10.52
N PHE A 48 -14.83 -12.91 9.43
CA PHE A 48 -14.99 -12.37 8.08
C PHE A 48 -15.75 -13.33 7.16
N ARG A 49 -16.79 -12.82 6.54
CA ARG A 49 -17.52 -13.50 5.44
C ARG A 49 -16.70 -13.43 4.15
N ARG A 50 -16.78 -14.46 3.33
CA ARG A 50 -16.14 -14.59 2.01
C ARG A 50 -17.13 -15.22 1.02
N PRO A 51 -17.41 -14.55 -0.12
CA PRO A 51 -16.91 -13.25 -0.57
C PRO A 51 -17.52 -12.08 0.19
N GLY A 52 -17.02 -10.86 -0.08
CA GLY A 52 -17.48 -9.59 0.48
C GLY A 52 -17.23 -8.42 -0.45
N HIS A 53 -17.19 -7.20 0.09
CA HIS A 53 -17.09 -5.95 -0.67
C HIS A 53 -15.76 -5.20 -0.45
N VAL A 54 -14.92 -5.64 0.47
CA VAL A 54 -13.58 -5.09 0.69
C VAL A 54 -12.55 -6.03 0.09
N PHE A 55 -11.68 -5.51 -0.76
CA PHE A 55 -10.65 -6.27 -1.47
C PHE A 55 -9.27 -6.04 -0.86
N PRO A 56 -8.80 -6.88 0.06
CA PRO A 56 -7.43 -6.77 0.54
C PRO A 56 -6.44 -7.08 -0.58
N LEU A 57 -5.36 -6.29 -0.65
CA LEU A 57 -4.23 -6.50 -1.53
C LEU A 57 -3.01 -6.84 -0.69
N ILE A 58 -2.15 -7.71 -1.19
CA ILE A 58 -0.90 -8.07 -0.52
C ILE A 58 0.24 -7.28 -1.15
N SER A 59 0.91 -6.43 -0.36
CA SER A 59 2.13 -5.76 -0.77
C SER A 59 3.31 -6.74 -0.85
N ARG A 60 4.25 -6.48 -1.74
CA ARG A 60 5.48 -7.28 -1.82
C ARG A 60 6.41 -6.93 -0.67
N LYS A 61 6.99 -7.94 -0.06
CA LYS A 61 8.04 -7.76 0.96
C LYS A 61 9.20 -6.96 0.37
N GLY A 62 9.61 -5.90 1.07
CA GLY A 62 10.61 -4.92 0.61
C GLY A 62 10.00 -3.67 -0.02
N GLY A 63 8.68 -3.56 -0.05
CA GLY A 63 7.95 -2.35 -0.35
C GLY A 63 8.23 -1.76 -1.73
N VAL A 64 8.18 -0.42 -1.82
CA VAL A 64 8.40 0.33 -3.07
C VAL A 64 9.80 0.19 -3.67
N LEU A 65 10.77 -0.30 -2.92
CA LEU A 65 12.11 -0.59 -3.44
C LEU A 65 12.14 -1.86 -4.29
N VAL A 66 11.18 -2.77 -4.09
CA VAL A 66 11.04 -4.03 -4.84
C VAL A 66 9.99 -3.91 -5.95
N ARG A 67 8.86 -3.28 -5.66
CA ARG A 67 7.79 -3.01 -6.63
C ARG A 67 7.29 -1.58 -6.43
N ASN A 68 7.42 -0.76 -7.45
CA ASN A 68 7.01 0.65 -7.45
C ASN A 68 5.48 0.84 -7.60
N GLY A 69 4.71 0.06 -6.83
CA GLY A 69 3.25 0.10 -6.83
C GLY A 69 2.65 0.92 -5.68
N HIS A 70 1.43 1.41 -5.86
CA HIS A 70 0.70 2.15 -4.80
C HIS A 70 0.36 1.24 -3.61
N THR A 71 0.20 -0.07 -3.81
CA THR A 71 0.01 -1.07 -2.74
C THR A 71 1.21 -1.07 -1.80
N GLU A 72 2.42 -1.14 -2.35
CA GLU A 72 3.67 -1.07 -1.60
C GLU A 72 3.86 0.30 -0.95
N ALA A 73 3.55 1.39 -1.67
CA ALA A 73 3.64 2.73 -1.12
C ALA A 73 2.73 2.92 0.11
N THR A 74 1.52 2.36 0.06
CA THR A 74 0.58 2.42 1.19
C THR A 74 1.17 1.75 2.43
N THR A 75 1.71 0.53 2.31
CA THR A 75 2.28 -0.18 3.47
C THR A 75 3.57 0.47 3.97
N ASP A 76 4.44 0.96 3.07
CA ASP A 76 5.64 1.69 3.48
C ASP A 76 5.33 2.98 4.21
N LEU A 77 4.35 3.76 3.77
CA LEU A 77 3.92 4.98 4.47
C LEU A 77 3.39 4.67 5.87
N MET A 78 2.61 3.60 6.03
CA MET A 78 2.13 3.19 7.36
C MET A 78 3.30 2.77 8.25
N ARG A 79 4.23 1.99 7.73
CA ARG A 79 5.44 1.58 8.46
C ARG A 79 6.30 2.77 8.89
N LEU A 80 6.55 3.71 7.99
CA LEU A 80 7.32 4.94 8.27
C LEU A 80 6.63 5.84 9.31
N ALA A 81 5.30 5.82 9.35
CA ALA A 81 4.51 6.50 10.37
C ALA A 81 4.48 5.77 11.73
N GLY A 82 5.14 4.62 11.86
CA GLY A 82 5.11 3.80 13.08
C GLY A 82 3.77 3.11 13.34
N LEU A 83 2.95 2.94 12.31
CA LEU A 83 1.65 2.27 12.34
C LEU A 83 1.77 0.82 11.86
N LYS A 84 0.67 0.07 11.99
CA LYS A 84 0.56 -1.26 11.36
C LYS A 84 0.68 -1.13 9.84
N GLU A 85 1.37 -2.05 9.20
CA GLU A 85 1.60 -2.06 7.74
C GLU A 85 0.32 -2.43 6.96
N CYS A 86 -0.74 -1.70 7.22
CA CYS A 86 -2.02 -1.81 6.56
C CYS A 86 -2.63 -0.42 6.37
N GLY A 87 -3.05 -0.10 5.17
CA GLY A 87 -3.64 1.19 4.86
C GLY A 87 -4.68 1.07 3.75
N VAL A 88 -5.40 2.15 3.53
CA VAL A 88 -6.41 2.27 2.48
C VAL A 88 -5.89 3.20 1.40
N CYS A 89 -6.01 2.80 0.15
CA CYS A 89 -5.77 3.66 -1.00
C CYS A 89 -7.00 3.67 -1.91
N CYS A 90 -7.19 4.77 -2.61
CA CYS A 90 -8.28 4.94 -3.56
C CYS A 90 -7.81 5.81 -4.73
N GLU A 91 -8.08 5.35 -5.92
CA GLU A 91 -7.84 6.11 -7.14
C GLU A 91 -8.83 7.26 -7.25
N VAL A 92 -8.36 8.42 -7.73
CA VAL A 92 -9.18 9.62 -7.88
C VAL A 92 -9.74 9.68 -9.29
N MET A 93 -11.07 9.67 -9.39
CA MET A 93 -11.80 9.83 -10.66
C MET A 93 -12.20 11.29 -10.88
N LYS A 94 -12.30 11.67 -12.15
CA LYS A 94 -12.96 12.91 -12.59
C LYS A 94 -14.48 12.73 -12.60
N GLU A 95 -15.21 13.86 -12.72
CA GLU A 95 -16.67 13.84 -12.82
C GLU A 95 -17.19 13.08 -14.04
N ASP A 96 -16.41 13.04 -15.13
CA ASP A 96 -16.74 12.29 -16.35
C ASP A 96 -16.51 10.76 -16.21
N GLY A 97 -16.08 10.29 -15.03
CA GLY A 97 -15.80 8.88 -14.73
C GLY A 97 -14.43 8.41 -15.20
N THR A 98 -13.62 9.24 -15.85
CA THR A 98 -12.24 8.90 -16.20
C THR A 98 -11.28 9.20 -15.04
N MET A 99 -10.09 8.61 -15.07
CA MET A 99 -9.13 8.79 -13.98
C MET A 99 -8.42 10.14 -14.05
N MET A 100 -8.28 10.81 -12.91
CA MET A 100 -7.41 11.97 -12.79
C MET A 100 -5.96 11.60 -13.09
N ARG A 101 -5.24 12.51 -13.72
CA ARG A 101 -3.80 12.39 -14.00
C ARG A 101 -3.04 13.47 -13.24
N THR A 102 -1.72 13.34 -13.22
CA THR A 102 -0.83 14.18 -12.40
C THR A 102 -1.17 15.69 -12.41
N PRO A 103 -1.46 16.35 -13.54
CA PRO A 103 -1.80 17.78 -13.50
C PRO A 103 -3.05 18.08 -12.69
N GLN A 104 -4.13 17.31 -12.88
CA GLN A 104 -5.38 17.50 -12.14
C GLN A 104 -5.23 17.12 -10.66
N LEU A 105 -4.50 16.03 -10.37
CA LEU A 105 -4.22 15.61 -8.99
C LEU A 105 -3.41 16.68 -8.24
N TRP A 106 -2.48 17.36 -8.92
CA TRP A 106 -1.71 18.44 -8.34
C TRP A 106 -2.56 19.64 -7.95
N GLU A 107 -3.50 20.06 -8.84
CA GLU A 107 -4.43 21.15 -8.53
C GLU A 107 -5.39 20.76 -7.40
N MET A 108 -5.94 19.55 -7.41
CA MET A 108 -6.77 19.01 -6.33
C MET A 108 -6.02 18.99 -5.00
N ALA A 109 -4.76 18.57 -4.99
CA ALA A 109 -3.96 18.54 -3.78
C ALA A 109 -3.78 19.95 -3.18
N LYS A 110 -3.55 20.96 -4.02
CA LYS A 110 -3.47 22.35 -3.57
C LYS A 110 -4.80 22.86 -3.01
N GLU A 111 -5.90 22.62 -3.73
CA GLU A 111 -7.24 23.06 -3.34
C GLU A 111 -7.64 22.52 -1.97
N HIS A 112 -7.33 21.23 -1.73
CA HIS A 112 -7.69 20.54 -0.49
C HIS A 112 -6.57 20.51 0.56
N ASN A 113 -5.45 21.23 0.32
CA ASN A 113 -4.27 21.23 1.20
C ASN A 113 -3.77 19.82 1.55
N LEU A 114 -3.69 18.95 0.53
CA LEU A 114 -3.21 17.58 0.66
C LEU A 114 -1.72 17.49 0.35
N THR A 115 -1.02 16.60 1.04
CA THR A 115 0.35 16.26 0.70
C THR A 115 0.39 15.51 -0.63
N PHE A 116 1.23 15.95 -1.55
CA PHE A 116 1.43 15.31 -2.84
C PHE A 116 2.88 14.80 -2.92
N ILE A 117 3.03 13.50 -3.10
CA ILE A 117 4.33 12.85 -3.28
C ILE A 117 4.27 11.90 -4.47
N THR A 118 5.42 11.54 -5.00
CA THR A 118 5.56 10.46 -5.96
C THR A 118 6.13 9.20 -5.30
N ILE A 119 5.92 8.03 -5.93
CA ILE A 119 6.59 6.80 -5.47
C ILE A 119 8.12 6.97 -5.52
N ARG A 120 8.63 7.76 -6.45
CA ARG A 120 10.06 8.06 -6.55
C ARG A 120 10.57 8.82 -5.33
N ASP A 121 9.85 9.84 -4.89
CA ASP A 121 10.20 10.59 -3.68
C ASP A 121 10.22 9.67 -2.44
N LEU A 122 9.25 8.78 -2.34
CA LEU A 122 9.20 7.79 -1.25
C LEU A 122 10.39 6.81 -1.32
N GLN A 123 10.73 6.30 -2.50
CA GLN A 123 11.91 5.45 -2.68
C GLN A 123 13.21 6.15 -2.26
N ASP A 124 13.38 7.41 -2.66
CA ASP A 124 14.58 8.17 -2.35
C ASP A 124 14.63 8.51 -0.84
N TYR A 125 13.49 8.83 -0.22
CA TYR A 125 13.39 8.99 1.22
C TYR A 125 13.83 7.72 1.98
N ILE A 126 13.32 6.56 1.59
CA ILE A 126 13.65 5.28 2.23
C ILE A 126 15.17 4.97 2.06
N ARG A 127 15.75 5.18 0.88
CA ARG A 127 17.19 4.95 0.65
C ARG A 127 18.08 5.82 1.51
N ILE A 128 17.66 7.06 1.78
CA ILE A 128 18.42 8.02 2.57
C ILE A 128 18.32 7.74 4.07
N HIS A 129 17.12 7.42 4.53
CA HIS A 129 16.82 7.36 5.97
C HIS A 129 16.87 5.96 6.57
N GLU A 130 16.81 4.90 5.76
CA GLU A 130 16.87 3.52 6.22
C GLU A 130 18.17 2.83 5.77
N LYS A 131 18.84 2.17 6.70
CA LYS A 131 20.05 1.38 6.41
C LYS A 131 19.63 0.00 5.88
N HIS A 132 19.59 -0.17 4.57
CA HIS A 132 19.29 -1.45 3.91
C HIS A 132 20.51 -2.37 3.78
N VAL A 133 21.74 -1.87 4.07
CA VAL A 133 23.00 -2.61 3.92
C VAL A 133 23.73 -2.63 5.25
N LYS A 134 24.13 -3.83 5.69
CA LYS A 134 25.04 -4.00 6.82
C LYS A 134 26.39 -4.43 6.26
N ALA A 135 27.45 -3.67 6.58
CA ALA A 135 28.81 -4.07 6.24
C ALA A 135 29.13 -5.39 6.97
N VAL A 136 29.45 -6.44 6.20
CA VAL A 136 29.82 -7.75 6.75
C VAL A 136 31.32 -7.92 6.91
N SER A 137 32.14 -7.16 6.18
CA SER A 137 33.60 -7.08 6.37
C SER A 137 34.15 -5.78 5.80
N TYR A 138 35.28 -5.35 6.31
CA TYR A 138 36.08 -4.27 5.75
C TYR A 138 37.39 -4.87 5.26
N THR A 139 37.58 -4.97 3.94
CA THR A 139 38.89 -5.29 3.34
C THR A 139 39.61 -3.99 3.03
N HIS A 140 40.77 -3.77 3.64
CA HIS A 140 41.69 -2.70 3.25
C HIS A 140 42.37 -3.14 1.96
N LEU A 141 41.97 -2.55 0.84
CA LEU A 141 42.76 -2.58 -0.38
C LEU A 141 43.93 -1.59 -0.16
N ARG A 142 45.14 -2.15 0.10
CA ARG A 142 46.36 -1.34 -0.01
C ARG A 142 46.56 -1.05 -1.49
N ALA A 143 46.54 0.23 -1.86
CA ALA A 143 47.06 0.66 -3.15
C ALA A 143 48.55 0.29 -3.18
N HIS A 144 48.98 -0.52 -4.14
CA HIS A 144 50.39 -0.67 -4.45
C HIS A 144 50.82 0.62 -5.16
N GLU A 145 51.58 1.45 -4.48
CA GLU A 145 52.34 2.48 -5.10
C GLU A 145 53.44 1.80 -5.94
N THR A 146 53.40 2.00 -7.25
CA THR A 146 54.51 1.72 -8.19
C THR A 146 55.32 2.97 -8.38
#